data_785d8aee641dc5257c2cbb98a45784ba
#
_entry.id   785d8aee641dc5257c2cbb98a45784ba
#
_cell.length_a   1.000
_cell.length_b   1.000
_cell.length_c   1.000
_cell.angle_alpha   90.00
_cell.angle_beta   90.00
_cell.angle_gamma   90.00
#
_symmetry.space_group_name_H-M   'P 1'
#
loop_
_entity.id
_entity.type
_entity.pdbx_description
1 polymer ?
#
loop_
_entity_poly.entity_id
_entity_poly.type
_entity_poly.pdbx_seq_one_letter_code
_entity_poly.pdbx_strand_id
1 'polypeptide(L)'
;MGRSFVYVILGGGVAAGYAALEFANKGIAHGELCIISDEPVAPYERPALSKGFLLPEAPARLPAFHTCAGVNEERLTPKWYEEHGIELILDTRVTSADVRRKTVVTAAGETVSYKFLIIATGARALKLEEFGVSGSDAENVCHLRDLADATRLVDLMQASTGGNAVVIGGGYIGMEVAASLVINKINVTMVFPEPHCIPRLFTPKIASFYEEFYKSKGVNFVKGTVLSSFVINPEGKVTGVNLKDGSYLPADLVVVGIGIRRNTSLFEGQLTLEKGGIKVNSMLQTSNSSVYAVGDVASFPVKAFGEIRRLEHVDAARKSARYAVSAIMEPDTTPEFDYLPFFYSRAFSFSWQFYGENLGEAVYFGDFSGTSFGAYWVHNGHLVGSFLEGGSKEEYEALAKATRLRPAIDDMSDLERQGLRFVVTLSQKQLVLPIVDVGSSTSLVVLEKPEYPWHAAAGVVAAASIAAFAYWYGRRRRRCWMVPFLFPSPRRLWLSNLLFLCSKSSASSLI
;
A
#
# COMPACT_ATOMS: atom_id res chain seq x y z
N MET A 1 -9.74 1.36 -38.17
CA MET A 1 -9.99 2.78 -37.81
C MET A 1 -9.44 2.99 -36.41
N GLY A 2 -8.69 4.08 -36.18
CA GLY A 2 -8.17 4.36 -34.84
C GLY A 2 -9.30 4.81 -33.89
N ARG A 3 -9.15 4.50 -32.61
CA ARG A 3 -10.07 4.96 -31.54
C ARG A 3 -9.61 6.33 -31.05
N SER A 4 -10.52 7.12 -30.51
CA SER A 4 -10.23 8.46 -30.02
C SER A 4 -10.93 8.73 -28.69
N PHE A 5 -10.19 9.24 -27.71
CA PHE A 5 -10.70 9.62 -26.40
C PHE A 5 -10.26 11.03 -26.01
N VAL A 6 -11.00 11.68 -25.12
CA VAL A 6 -10.56 12.95 -24.54
C VAL A 6 -9.41 12.68 -23.57
N TYR A 7 -9.55 11.66 -22.73
CA TYR A 7 -8.59 11.29 -21.71
C TYR A 7 -8.13 9.85 -21.91
N VAL A 8 -6.82 9.63 -21.91
CA VAL A 8 -6.23 8.30 -21.91
C VAL A 8 -5.35 8.17 -20.68
N ILE A 9 -5.54 7.11 -19.90
CA ILE A 9 -4.64 6.71 -18.83
C ILE A 9 -3.85 5.50 -19.30
N LEU A 10 -2.54 5.60 -19.35
CA LEU A 10 -1.67 4.49 -19.73
C LEU A 10 -1.06 3.83 -18.51
N GLY A 11 -1.49 2.60 -18.24
CA GLY A 11 -1.15 1.77 -17.08
C GLY A 11 -2.37 1.39 -16.26
N GLY A 12 -2.37 0.16 -15.69
CA GLY A 12 -3.48 -0.43 -14.92
C GLY A 12 -3.22 -0.53 -13.41
N GLY A 13 -2.28 0.26 -12.88
CA GLY A 13 -1.96 0.26 -11.45
C GLY A 13 -2.87 1.14 -10.60
N VAL A 14 -2.52 1.26 -9.31
CA VAL A 14 -3.27 2.07 -8.34
C VAL A 14 -3.46 3.53 -8.78
N ALA A 15 -2.44 4.14 -9.40
CA ALA A 15 -2.54 5.51 -9.89
C ALA A 15 -3.64 5.64 -10.96
N ALA A 16 -3.75 4.68 -11.88
CA ALA A 16 -4.81 4.67 -12.89
C ALA A 16 -6.21 4.58 -12.27
N GLY A 17 -6.39 3.71 -11.27
CA GLY A 17 -7.67 3.57 -10.58
C GLY A 17 -8.10 4.85 -9.87
N TYR A 18 -7.17 5.52 -9.17
CA TYR A 18 -7.49 6.77 -8.47
C TYR A 18 -7.61 7.99 -9.40
N ALA A 19 -6.94 7.98 -10.56
CA ALA A 19 -7.22 8.97 -11.60
C ALA A 19 -8.63 8.80 -12.18
N ALA A 20 -9.02 7.56 -12.50
CA ALA A 20 -10.36 7.26 -12.99
C ALA A 20 -11.46 7.64 -11.99
N LEU A 21 -11.26 7.32 -10.70
CA LEU A 21 -12.16 7.72 -9.63
C LEU A 21 -12.33 9.25 -9.57
N GLU A 22 -11.24 9.99 -9.68
CA GLU A 22 -11.29 11.46 -9.64
C GLU A 22 -11.98 12.03 -10.88
N PHE A 23 -11.75 11.47 -12.07
CA PHE A 23 -12.49 11.84 -13.28
C PHE A 23 -14.00 11.60 -13.12
N ALA A 24 -14.39 10.43 -12.57
CA ALA A 24 -15.80 10.14 -12.32
C ALA A 24 -16.41 11.12 -11.32
N ASN A 25 -15.71 11.45 -10.22
CA ASN A 25 -16.14 12.44 -9.23
C ASN A 25 -16.32 13.84 -9.83
N LYS A 26 -15.54 14.19 -10.86
CA LYS A 26 -15.65 15.48 -11.58
C LYS A 26 -16.65 15.46 -12.74
N GLY A 27 -17.34 14.34 -12.95
CA GLY A 27 -18.48 14.25 -13.87
C GLY A 27 -18.09 14.25 -15.34
N ILE A 28 -17.04 13.50 -15.73
CA ILE A 28 -16.72 13.29 -17.17
C ILE A 28 -17.89 12.61 -17.91
N ALA A 29 -17.99 12.87 -19.20
CA ALA A 29 -19.01 12.21 -20.03
C ALA A 29 -18.62 10.73 -20.33
N HIS A 30 -19.63 9.89 -20.48
CA HIS A 30 -19.44 8.49 -20.86
C HIS A 30 -18.69 8.39 -22.19
N GLY A 31 -17.67 7.53 -22.25
CA GLY A 31 -16.83 7.30 -23.42
C GLY A 31 -15.70 8.32 -23.63
N GLU A 32 -15.54 9.32 -22.77
CA GLU A 32 -14.42 10.26 -22.86
C GLU A 32 -13.10 9.72 -22.32
N LEU A 33 -13.15 8.74 -21.40
CA LEU A 33 -11.98 8.17 -20.73
C LEU A 33 -11.78 6.70 -21.09
N CYS A 34 -10.53 6.32 -21.40
CA CYS A 34 -10.12 4.93 -21.39
C CYS A 34 -8.86 4.72 -20.55
N ILE A 35 -8.72 3.50 -20.00
CA ILE A 35 -7.51 3.00 -19.35
C ILE A 35 -6.94 1.90 -20.21
N ILE A 36 -5.65 2.00 -20.58
CA ILE A 36 -4.96 0.96 -21.33
C ILE A 36 -3.96 0.27 -20.40
N SER A 37 -4.09 -1.03 -20.22
CA SER A 37 -3.24 -1.83 -19.32
C SER A 37 -2.78 -3.11 -19.99
N ASP A 38 -1.52 -3.51 -19.75
CA ASP A 38 -0.99 -4.82 -20.12
C ASP A 38 -1.35 -5.93 -19.12
N GLU A 39 -2.00 -5.60 -18.01
CA GLU A 39 -2.56 -6.57 -17.07
C GLU A 39 -4.03 -6.88 -17.42
N PRO A 40 -4.49 -8.14 -17.24
CA PRO A 40 -5.85 -8.56 -17.61
C PRO A 40 -6.92 -8.18 -16.57
N VAL A 41 -6.56 -7.36 -15.58
CA VAL A 41 -7.42 -7.00 -14.45
C VAL A 41 -7.60 -5.49 -14.34
N ALA A 42 -8.73 -5.06 -13.79
CA ALA A 42 -8.97 -3.66 -13.47
C ALA A 42 -7.92 -3.14 -12.47
N PRO A 43 -7.66 -1.81 -12.44
CA PRO A 43 -6.71 -1.21 -11.50
C PRO A 43 -6.93 -1.64 -10.05
N TYR A 44 -5.83 -1.95 -9.33
CA TYR A 44 -5.87 -2.52 -7.99
C TYR A 44 -4.75 -2.03 -7.07
N GLU A 45 -4.89 -2.33 -5.77
CA GLU A 45 -3.98 -1.96 -4.70
C GLU A 45 -2.81 -2.95 -4.57
N ARG A 46 -1.67 -2.67 -5.19
CA ARG A 46 -0.47 -3.53 -5.15
C ARG A 46 0.06 -3.85 -3.75
N PRO A 47 -0.03 -2.97 -2.72
CA PRO A 47 0.45 -3.31 -1.38
C PRO A 47 -0.19 -4.56 -0.75
N ALA A 48 -1.36 -4.98 -1.22
CA ALA A 48 -1.98 -6.22 -0.76
C ALA A 48 -1.17 -7.47 -1.15
N LEU A 49 -0.43 -7.42 -2.26
CA LEU A 49 0.29 -8.55 -2.84
C LEU A 49 1.43 -9.07 -1.97
N SER A 50 2.13 -8.21 -1.22
CA SER A 50 3.21 -8.59 -0.30
C SER A 50 2.72 -8.88 1.13
N LYS A 51 1.43 -8.68 1.41
CA LYS A 51 0.83 -8.77 2.74
C LYS A 51 -0.30 -9.80 2.77
N GLY A 52 -1.55 -9.32 2.85
CA GLY A 52 -2.72 -10.16 2.99
C GLY A 52 -2.90 -11.21 1.90
N PHE A 53 -2.43 -10.96 0.68
CA PHE A 53 -2.50 -11.92 -0.43
C PHE A 53 -1.68 -13.18 -0.18
N LEU A 54 -0.55 -13.07 0.52
CA LEU A 54 0.38 -14.18 0.80
C LEU A 54 0.04 -14.95 2.09
N LEU A 55 -0.92 -14.50 2.90
CA LEU A 55 -1.27 -15.18 4.14
C LEU A 55 -2.03 -16.49 3.87
N PRO A 56 -1.94 -17.52 4.75
CA PRO A 56 -2.62 -18.80 4.60
C PRO A 56 -4.14 -18.65 4.47
N GLU A 57 -4.74 -17.83 5.33
CA GLU A 57 -6.15 -17.46 5.30
C GLU A 57 -6.28 -16.07 4.67
N ALA A 58 -6.33 -15.99 3.34
CA ALA A 58 -6.20 -14.74 2.64
C ALA A 58 -7.51 -14.26 1.99
N PRO A 59 -8.32 -13.46 2.70
CA PRO A 59 -9.47 -12.77 2.09
C PRO A 59 -9.03 -11.86 0.92
N ALA A 60 -7.78 -11.40 0.90
CA ALA A 60 -7.23 -10.60 -0.19
C ALA A 60 -7.12 -11.37 -1.54
N ARG A 61 -7.28 -12.70 -1.54
CA ARG A 61 -7.37 -13.51 -2.78
C ARG A 61 -8.78 -13.62 -3.35
N LEU A 62 -9.77 -13.16 -2.61
CA LEU A 62 -11.15 -13.13 -3.11
C LEU A 62 -11.27 -12.16 -4.29
N PRO A 63 -12.15 -12.45 -5.27
CA PRO A 63 -12.40 -11.55 -6.37
C PRO A 63 -12.73 -10.13 -5.88
N ALA A 64 -12.15 -9.13 -6.50
CA ALA A 64 -12.33 -7.72 -6.21
C ALA A 64 -11.84 -7.21 -4.83
N PHE A 65 -11.30 -8.06 -3.96
CA PHE A 65 -10.83 -7.62 -2.63
C PHE A 65 -9.73 -6.56 -2.71
N HIS A 66 -8.84 -6.68 -3.67
CA HIS A 66 -7.68 -5.78 -3.86
C HIS A 66 -7.92 -4.66 -4.87
N THR A 67 -9.13 -4.51 -5.42
CA THR A 67 -9.46 -3.37 -6.29
C THR A 67 -9.30 -2.05 -5.57
N CYS A 68 -9.04 -0.97 -6.29
CA CYS A 68 -9.03 0.38 -5.72
C CYS A 68 -10.37 0.66 -5.02
N ALA A 69 -10.33 1.51 -4.00
CA ALA A 69 -11.50 1.85 -3.19
C ALA A 69 -11.82 3.35 -3.29
N GLY A 70 -13.08 3.65 -3.51
CA GLY A 70 -13.65 4.99 -3.45
C GLY A 70 -14.02 5.43 -2.04
N VAL A 71 -14.87 6.43 -1.95
CA VAL A 71 -15.48 6.89 -0.70
C VAL A 71 -16.44 5.80 -0.19
N ASN A 72 -16.56 5.64 1.14
CA ASN A 72 -17.43 4.65 1.76
C ASN A 72 -17.12 3.18 1.37
N GLU A 73 -15.84 2.88 1.12
CA GLU A 73 -15.38 1.52 0.76
C GLU A 73 -15.94 0.99 -0.58
N GLU A 74 -16.47 1.86 -1.42
CA GLU A 74 -16.86 1.50 -2.77
C GLU A 74 -15.69 0.83 -3.51
N ARG A 75 -15.94 -0.31 -4.13
CA ARG A 75 -14.91 -1.06 -4.87
C ARG A 75 -14.99 -0.76 -6.35
N LEU A 76 -13.85 -0.33 -6.92
CA LEU A 76 -13.72 -0.03 -8.35
C LEU A 76 -13.53 -1.33 -9.14
N THR A 77 -14.62 -2.11 -9.22
CA THR A 77 -14.68 -3.34 -10.01
C THR A 77 -14.82 -3.03 -11.50
N PRO A 78 -14.60 -3.98 -12.42
CA PRO A 78 -14.87 -3.76 -13.85
C PRO A 78 -16.27 -3.18 -14.12
N LYS A 79 -17.28 -3.63 -13.38
CA LYS A 79 -18.66 -3.12 -13.48
C LYS A 79 -18.75 -1.65 -13.08
N TRP A 80 -18.01 -1.22 -12.05
CA TRP A 80 -17.96 0.18 -11.65
C TRP A 80 -17.46 1.08 -12.80
N TYR A 81 -16.40 0.66 -13.52
CA TYR A 81 -15.89 1.42 -14.68
C TYR A 81 -16.91 1.50 -15.80
N GLU A 82 -17.59 0.39 -16.10
CA GLU A 82 -18.67 0.33 -17.11
C GLU A 82 -19.83 1.28 -16.74
N GLU A 83 -20.29 1.25 -15.49
CA GLU A 83 -21.37 2.11 -14.99
C GLU A 83 -21.02 3.61 -15.07
N HIS A 84 -19.73 3.96 -14.97
CA HIS A 84 -19.24 5.34 -15.11
C HIS A 84 -18.81 5.69 -16.55
N GLY A 85 -19.08 4.81 -17.50
CA GLY A 85 -18.74 5.03 -18.92
C GLY A 85 -17.24 5.11 -19.19
N ILE A 86 -16.42 4.48 -18.37
CA ILE A 86 -14.95 4.44 -18.50
C ILE A 86 -14.58 3.13 -19.18
N GLU A 87 -13.88 3.21 -20.29
CA GLU A 87 -13.48 2.02 -21.03
C GLU A 87 -12.18 1.42 -20.48
N LEU A 88 -12.21 0.12 -20.15
CA LEU A 88 -11.03 -0.67 -19.78
C LEU A 88 -10.52 -1.45 -21.00
N ILE A 89 -9.33 -1.11 -21.47
CA ILE A 89 -8.61 -1.81 -22.53
C ILE A 89 -7.52 -2.62 -21.83
N LEU A 90 -7.88 -3.80 -21.32
CA LEU A 90 -7.02 -4.68 -20.53
C LEU A 90 -6.29 -5.68 -21.44
N ASP A 91 -5.28 -6.38 -20.87
CA ASP A 91 -4.43 -7.33 -21.60
C ASP A 91 -3.87 -6.74 -22.91
N THR A 92 -3.59 -5.44 -22.89
CA THR A 92 -3.22 -4.68 -24.07
C THR A 92 -1.96 -3.86 -23.85
N ARG A 93 -0.86 -4.35 -24.42
CA ARG A 93 0.42 -3.67 -24.33
C ARG A 93 0.53 -2.56 -25.35
N VAL A 94 0.89 -1.36 -24.93
CA VAL A 94 1.31 -0.26 -25.81
C VAL A 94 2.78 -0.43 -26.16
N THR A 95 3.09 -0.41 -27.45
CA THR A 95 4.45 -0.63 -27.98
C THR A 95 5.11 0.65 -28.45
N SER A 96 4.33 1.69 -28.76
CA SER A 96 4.87 3.00 -29.11
C SER A 96 3.93 4.13 -28.70
N ALA A 97 4.50 5.31 -28.51
CA ALA A 97 3.78 6.55 -28.24
C ALA A 97 4.37 7.67 -29.10
N ASP A 98 3.52 8.59 -29.58
CA ASP A 98 3.93 9.83 -30.22
C ASP A 98 3.20 10.98 -29.50
N VAL A 99 3.95 11.68 -28.63
CA VAL A 99 3.36 12.76 -27.81
C VAL A 99 3.03 14.00 -28.63
N ARG A 100 3.64 14.20 -29.80
CA ARG A 100 3.35 15.32 -30.69
C ARG A 100 2.07 15.09 -31.48
N ARG A 101 1.88 13.86 -31.99
CA ARG A 101 0.66 13.44 -32.71
C ARG A 101 -0.47 13.07 -31.76
N LYS A 102 -0.18 12.98 -30.46
CA LYS A 102 -1.13 12.58 -29.41
C LYS A 102 -1.73 11.20 -29.68
N THR A 103 -0.88 10.22 -29.95
CA THR A 103 -1.28 8.84 -30.24
C THR A 103 -0.42 7.85 -29.49
N VAL A 104 -1.04 6.71 -29.16
CA VAL A 104 -0.35 5.49 -28.71
C VAL A 104 -0.74 4.34 -29.62
N VAL A 105 0.15 3.37 -29.81
CA VAL A 105 -0.08 2.19 -30.66
C VAL A 105 0.07 0.94 -29.79
N THR A 106 -0.92 0.07 -29.87
CA THR A 106 -0.93 -1.22 -29.16
C THR A 106 -0.12 -2.28 -29.89
N ALA A 107 0.21 -3.39 -29.22
CA ALA A 107 0.88 -4.53 -29.85
C ALA A 107 0.07 -5.16 -30.98
N ALA A 108 -1.25 -5.01 -30.99
CA ALA A 108 -2.14 -5.43 -32.08
C ALA A 108 -2.15 -4.45 -33.27
N GLY A 109 -1.38 -3.35 -33.20
CA GLY A 109 -1.32 -2.31 -34.25
C GLY A 109 -2.47 -1.31 -34.22
N GLU A 110 -3.33 -1.36 -33.19
CA GLU A 110 -4.40 -0.39 -33.02
C GLU A 110 -3.83 0.96 -32.57
N THR A 111 -4.28 2.05 -33.21
CA THR A 111 -3.91 3.42 -32.84
C THR A 111 -5.01 4.05 -32.00
N VAL A 112 -4.65 4.52 -30.81
CA VAL A 112 -5.53 5.28 -29.91
C VAL A 112 -5.04 6.72 -29.83
N SER A 113 -5.91 7.69 -30.18
CA SER A 113 -5.63 9.12 -30.09
C SER A 113 -6.26 9.73 -28.83
N TYR A 114 -5.66 10.82 -28.34
CA TYR A 114 -6.10 11.48 -27.11
C TYR A 114 -6.01 12.99 -27.17
N LYS A 115 -6.80 13.69 -26.36
CA LYS A 115 -6.59 15.12 -26.09
C LYS A 115 -5.59 15.28 -24.94
N PHE A 116 -5.75 14.51 -23.86
CA PHE A 116 -4.84 14.44 -22.70
C PHE A 116 -4.42 13.02 -22.41
N LEU A 117 -3.14 12.83 -22.06
CA LEU A 117 -2.57 11.55 -21.64
C LEU A 117 -2.07 11.65 -20.20
N ILE A 118 -2.47 10.69 -19.35
CA ILE A 118 -1.88 10.46 -18.03
C ILE A 118 -1.01 9.21 -18.11
N ILE A 119 0.29 9.38 -17.94
CA ILE A 119 1.26 8.29 -17.88
C ILE A 119 1.28 7.74 -16.45
N ALA A 120 0.73 6.55 -16.26
CA ALA A 120 0.65 5.84 -14.99
C ALA A 120 1.31 4.44 -15.09
N THR A 121 2.33 4.32 -15.94
CA THR A 121 3.01 3.05 -16.27
C THR A 121 3.81 2.46 -15.12
N GLY A 122 4.07 3.24 -14.07
CA GLY A 122 4.73 2.78 -12.86
C GLY A 122 6.15 2.25 -13.09
N ALA A 123 6.43 1.08 -12.53
CA ALA A 123 7.73 0.44 -12.60
C ALA A 123 7.61 -1.08 -12.65
N ARG A 124 8.64 -1.78 -13.10
CA ARG A 124 8.80 -3.24 -13.05
C ARG A 124 9.84 -3.65 -12.00
N ALA A 125 9.77 -4.88 -11.52
CA ALA A 125 10.82 -5.43 -10.69
C ALA A 125 12.15 -5.50 -11.45
N LEU A 126 13.26 -5.24 -10.77
CA LEU A 126 14.60 -5.48 -11.29
C LEU A 126 14.86 -6.98 -11.30
N LYS A 127 15.46 -7.45 -12.40
CA LYS A 127 15.86 -8.84 -12.56
C LYS A 127 17.35 -9.00 -12.30
N LEU A 128 17.75 -10.16 -11.81
CA LEU A 128 19.16 -10.44 -11.50
C LEU A 128 20.04 -10.51 -12.75
N GLU A 129 19.48 -10.81 -13.93
CA GLU A 129 20.20 -10.76 -15.21
C GLU A 129 20.72 -9.35 -15.51
N GLU A 130 20.05 -8.30 -15.04
CA GLU A 130 20.51 -6.92 -15.18
C GLU A 130 21.81 -6.65 -14.38
N PHE A 131 22.18 -7.58 -13.49
CA PHE A 131 23.41 -7.57 -12.68
C PHE A 131 24.36 -8.73 -13.05
N GLY A 132 24.11 -9.42 -14.17
CA GLY A 132 24.96 -10.49 -14.68
C GLY A 132 24.77 -11.86 -14.00
N VAL A 133 23.69 -12.05 -13.25
CA VAL A 133 23.33 -13.34 -12.65
C VAL A 133 22.22 -13.98 -13.47
N SER A 134 22.56 -15.07 -14.18
CA SER A 134 21.63 -15.85 -14.99
C SER A 134 20.79 -16.80 -14.15
N GLY A 135 19.60 -17.20 -14.66
CA GLY A 135 18.74 -18.23 -14.06
C GLY A 135 17.61 -17.70 -13.18
N SER A 136 17.32 -16.39 -13.19
CA SER A 136 16.14 -15.84 -12.50
C SER A 136 14.83 -16.14 -13.23
N ASP A 137 14.87 -16.83 -14.34
CA ASP A 137 13.72 -17.40 -15.07
C ASP A 137 13.38 -18.84 -14.63
N ALA A 138 14.18 -19.43 -13.72
CA ALA A 138 13.89 -20.74 -13.15
C ALA A 138 12.51 -20.79 -12.48
N GLU A 139 11.86 -21.97 -12.53
CA GLU A 139 10.46 -22.13 -12.12
C GLU A 139 10.17 -21.69 -10.67
N ASN A 140 11.12 -21.88 -9.76
CA ASN A 140 11.01 -21.55 -8.33
C ASN A 140 11.77 -20.26 -7.93
N VAL A 141 12.08 -19.39 -8.89
CA VAL A 141 12.55 -18.02 -8.65
C VAL A 141 11.41 -17.04 -8.93
N CYS A 142 11.08 -16.21 -7.95
CA CYS A 142 9.98 -15.27 -8.02
C CYS A 142 10.44 -13.82 -7.86
N HIS A 143 9.76 -12.94 -8.55
CA HIS A 143 9.68 -11.53 -8.25
C HIS A 143 8.29 -11.25 -7.68
N LEU A 144 8.06 -10.05 -7.16
CA LEU A 144 6.73 -9.66 -6.68
C LEU A 144 6.43 -8.22 -7.13
N ARG A 145 5.64 -8.09 -8.18
CA ARG A 145 5.21 -6.80 -8.70
C ARG A 145 3.72 -6.74 -9.03
N ASP A 146 3.19 -7.76 -9.65
CA ASP A 146 1.82 -7.82 -10.14
C ASP A 146 1.05 -9.02 -9.59
N LEU A 147 -0.22 -9.15 -9.99
CA LEU A 147 -1.11 -10.21 -9.51
C LEU A 147 -0.64 -11.60 -9.97
N ALA A 148 -0.08 -11.72 -11.18
CA ALA A 148 0.44 -12.98 -11.70
C ALA A 148 1.63 -13.45 -10.89
N ASP A 149 2.57 -12.54 -10.58
CA ASP A 149 3.70 -12.80 -9.67
C ASP A 149 3.23 -13.32 -8.31
N ALA A 150 2.24 -12.61 -7.71
CA ALA A 150 1.73 -12.97 -6.39
C ALA A 150 1.02 -14.32 -6.38
N THR A 151 0.26 -14.63 -7.43
CA THR A 151 -0.44 -15.92 -7.58
C THR A 151 0.58 -17.06 -7.69
N ARG A 152 1.58 -16.90 -8.59
CA ARG A 152 2.67 -17.86 -8.73
C ARG A 152 3.44 -18.07 -7.41
N LEU A 153 3.73 -16.98 -6.68
CA LEU A 153 4.41 -17.05 -5.41
C LEU A 153 3.59 -17.86 -4.39
N VAL A 154 2.28 -17.67 -4.33
CA VAL A 154 1.39 -18.46 -3.43
C VAL A 154 1.46 -19.95 -3.75
N ASP A 155 1.41 -20.34 -5.03
CA ASP A 155 1.48 -21.75 -5.43
C ASP A 155 2.82 -22.38 -5.02
N LEU A 156 3.93 -21.65 -5.24
CA LEU A 156 5.25 -22.09 -4.85
C LEU A 156 5.45 -22.14 -3.33
N MET A 157 4.87 -21.21 -2.59
CA MET A 157 4.87 -21.24 -1.12
C MET A 157 4.17 -22.48 -0.58
N GLN A 158 3.04 -22.86 -1.16
CA GLN A 158 2.32 -24.08 -0.78
C GLN A 158 3.15 -25.34 -1.06
N ALA A 159 3.80 -25.38 -2.23
CA ALA A 159 4.67 -26.50 -2.63
C ALA A 159 5.96 -26.59 -1.77
N SER A 160 6.41 -25.48 -1.19
CA SER A 160 7.66 -25.40 -0.41
C SER A 160 7.42 -25.37 1.10
N THR A 161 6.24 -25.74 1.58
CA THR A 161 5.95 -25.78 3.03
C THR A 161 6.91 -26.72 3.76
N GLY A 162 7.58 -26.23 4.81
CA GLY A 162 8.63 -26.93 5.55
C GLY A 162 10.01 -26.89 4.89
N GLY A 163 10.12 -26.41 3.66
CA GLY A 163 11.36 -26.21 2.92
C GLY A 163 12.07 -24.91 3.26
N ASN A 164 13.06 -24.54 2.42
CA ASN A 164 13.93 -23.39 2.60
C ASN A 164 13.66 -22.34 1.53
N ALA A 165 13.46 -21.11 1.93
CA ALA A 165 13.37 -19.97 1.03
C ALA A 165 14.54 -19.00 1.25
N VAL A 166 15.09 -18.49 0.14
CA VAL A 166 16.07 -17.42 0.17
C VAL A 166 15.41 -16.15 -0.40
N VAL A 167 15.40 -15.08 0.40
CA VAL A 167 14.90 -13.77 0.01
C VAL A 167 16.08 -12.85 -0.29
N ILE A 168 16.23 -12.44 -1.54
CA ILE A 168 17.30 -11.55 -2.00
C ILE A 168 16.81 -10.10 -1.93
N GLY A 169 17.38 -9.32 -0.99
CA GLY A 169 17.07 -7.92 -0.77
C GLY A 169 16.53 -7.61 0.62
N GLY A 170 17.08 -6.59 1.27
CA GLY A 170 16.73 -6.12 2.62
C GLY A 170 15.75 -4.95 2.67
N GLY A 171 15.07 -4.63 1.56
CA GLY A 171 14.04 -3.60 1.51
C GLY A 171 12.71 -4.03 2.17
N TYR A 172 11.74 -3.11 2.30
CA TYR A 172 10.48 -3.44 2.96
C TYR A 172 9.67 -4.53 2.24
N ILE A 173 9.76 -4.67 0.90
CA ILE A 173 9.13 -5.79 0.17
C ILE A 173 9.78 -7.13 0.59
N GLY A 174 11.12 -7.18 0.67
CA GLY A 174 11.83 -8.37 1.14
C GLY A 174 11.43 -8.74 2.58
N MET A 175 11.34 -7.76 3.47
CA MET A 175 10.88 -7.96 4.85
C MET A 175 9.42 -8.46 4.92
N GLU A 176 8.50 -7.86 4.16
CA GLU A 176 7.09 -8.28 4.12
C GLU A 176 6.91 -9.71 3.59
N VAL A 177 7.65 -10.06 2.52
CA VAL A 177 7.64 -11.42 1.96
C VAL A 177 8.26 -12.41 2.95
N ALA A 178 9.39 -12.08 3.57
CA ALA A 178 10.02 -12.94 4.58
C ALA A 178 9.07 -13.25 5.74
N ALA A 179 8.33 -12.24 6.22
CA ALA A 179 7.30 -12.44 7.25
C ALA A 179 6.20 -13.39 6.77
N SER A 180 5.70 -13.21 5.54
CA SER A 180 4.66 -14.06 4.97
C SER A 180 5.13 -15.52 4.77
N LEU A 181 6.37 -15.72 4.36
CA LEU A 181 6.98 -17.05 4.20
C LEU A 181 7.06 -17.81 5.54
N VAL A 182 7.54 -17.14 6.60
CA VAL A 182 7.59 -17.73 7.95
C VAL A 182 6.19 -18.09 8.46
N ILE A 183 5.20 -17.22 8.27
CA ILE A 183 3.80 -17.51 8.65
C ILE A 183 3.28 -18.76 7.90
N ASN A 184 3.72 -18.99 6.66
CA ASN A 184 3.41 -20.17 5.87
C ASN A 184 4.33 -21.37 6.18
N LYS A 185 5.09 -21.33 7.29
CA LYS A 185 5.95 -22.44 7.79
C LYS A 185 7.09 -22.81 6.84
N ILE A 186 7.69 -21.83 6.19
CA ILE A 186 8.88 -21.97 5.35
C ILE A 186 10.06 -21.38 6.11
N ASN A 187 11.22 -22.06 6.09
CA ASN A 187 12.45 -21.57 6.69
C ASN A 187 13.03 -20.46 5.83
N VAL A 188 13.29 -19.29 6.38
CA VAL A 188 13.67 -18.10 5.60
C VAL A 188 15.08 -17.64 5.92
N THR A 189 15.88 -17.41 4.88
CA THR A 189 17.15 -16.69 4.96
C THR A 189 17.09 -15.46 4.04
N MET A 190 17.26 -14.27 4.59
CA MET A 190 17.37 -13.02 3.83
C MET A 190 18.85 -12.72 3.53
N VAL A 191 19.13 -12.32 2.28
CA VAL A 191 20.49 -11.98 1.81
C VAL A 191 20.47 -10.57 1.22
N PHE A 192 21.34 -9.69 1.72
CA PHE A 192 21.48 -8.31 1.18
C PHE A 192 22.85 -7.71 1.55
N PRO A 193 23.37 -6.76 0.72
CA PRO A 193 24.72 -6.21 0.90
C PRO A 193 24.83 -5.18 2.03
N GLU A 194 23.74 -4.54 2.40
CA GLU A 194 23.76 -3.49 3.42
C GLU A 194 23.95 -4.09 4.83
N PRO A 195 24.52 -3.32 5.78
CA PRO A 195 24.70 -3.77 7.16
C PRO A 195 23.36 -3.93 7.92
N HIS A 196 22.30 -3.29 7.44
CA HIS A 196 20.99 -3.29 8.06
C HIS A 196 19.86 -3.32 7.03
N CYS A 197 18.68 -3.87 7.44
CA CYS A 197 17.47 -3.83 6.63
C CYS A 197 16.93 -2.39 6.49
N ILE A 198 16.20 -2.13 5.41
CA ILE A 198 15.51 -0.86 5.10
C ILE A 198 16.42 0.37 5.27
N PRO A 199 17.65 0.38 4.74
CA PRO A 199 18.66 1.40 5.02
C PRO A 199 18.30 2.80 4.52
N ARG A 200 17.30 2.91 3.62
CA ARG A 200 16.84 4.20 3.09
C ARG A 200 15.92 4.95 4.04
N LEU A 201 15.33 4.28 5.03
CA LEU A 201 14.38 4.89 5.98
C LEU A 201 14.83 4.72 7.43
N PHE A 202 15.42 3.57 7.77
CA PHE A 202 15.74 3.22 9.14
C PHE A 202 17.16 3.64 9.52
N THR A 203 17.30 4.07 10.77
CA THR A 203 18.62 4.14 11.41
C THR A 203 19.08 2.74 11.82
N PRO A 204 20.38 2.52 12.10
CA PRO A 204 20.85 1.23 12.61
C PRO A 204 20.09 0.75 13.84
N LYS A 205 19.70 1.63 14.76
CA LYS A 205 18.95 1.29 15.97
C LYS A 205 17.55 0.76 15.64
N ILE A 206 16.81 1.44 14.75
CA ILE A 206 15.48 1.00 14.30
C ILE A 206 15.59 -0.33 13.53
N ALA A 207 16.55 -0.43 12.61
CA ALA A 207 16.75 -1.63 11.82
C ALA A 207 17.11 -2.85 12.69
N SER A 208 18.01 -2.69 13.67
CA SER A 208 18.37 -3.75 14.61
C SER A 208 17.18 -4.26 15.39
N PHE A 209 16.28 -3.39 15.84
CA PHE A 209 15.04 -3.82 16.50
C PHE A 209 14.21 -4.77 15.62
N TYR A 210 13.96 -4.41 14.36
CA TYR A 210 13.22 -5.28 13.45
C TYR A 210 13.98 -6.56 13.11
N GLU A 211 15.28 -6.50 12.88
CA GLU A 211 16.10 -7.68 12.61
C GLU A 211 16.07 -8.68 13.76
N GLU A 212 16.18 -8.22 15.02
CA GLU A 212 16.08 -9.06 16.21
C GLU A 212 14.70 -9.69 16.34
N PHE A 213 13.64 -8.91 16.12
CA PHE A 213 12.30 -9.44 16.12
C PHE A 213 12.09 -10.52 15.03
N TYR A 214 12.55 -10.27 13.81
CA TYR A 214 12.45 -11.24 12.71
C TYR A 214 13.24 -12.51 13.01
N LYS A 215 14.42 -12.38 13.61
CA LYS A 215 15.19 -13.55 14.11
C LYS A 215 14.40 -14.35 15.13
N SER A 216 13.73 -13.69 16.07
CA SER A 216 12.86 -14.36 17.04
C SER A 216 11.68 -15.11 16.41
N LYS A 217 11.30 -14.73 15.16
CA LYS A 217 10.28 -15.43 14.37
C LYS A 217 10.85 -16.51 13.44
N GLY A 218 12.16 -16.72 13.44
CA GLY A 218 12.82 -17.77 12.65
C GLY A 218 13.39 -17.28 11.31
N VAL A 219 13.50 -15.97 11.06
CA VAL A 219 14.18 -15.45 9.88
C VAL A 219 15.68 -15.34 10.13
N ASN A 220 16.49 -15.93 9.26
CA ASN A 220 17.94 -15.77 9.25
C ASN A 220 18.36 -14.59 8.36
N PHE A 221 19.48 -13.93 8.71
CA PHE A 221 20.03 -12.82 7.94
C PHE A 221 21.49 -13.11 7.57
N VAL A 222 21.78 -13.02 6.27
CA VAL A 222 23.13 -13.01 5.71
C VAL A 222 23.35 -11.65 5.09
N LYS A 223 24.16 -10.81 5.75
CA LYS A 223 24.40 -9.41 5.42
C LYS A 223 25.81 -9.17 4.89
N GLY A 224 26.03 -8.10 4.14
CA GLY A 224 27.35 -7.73 3.61
C GLY A 224 27.76 -8.52 2.37
N THR A 225 26.87 -9.34 1.80
CA THR A 225 27.14 -10.13 0.60
C THR A 225 25.95 -10.10 -0.35
N VAL A 226 26.13 -10.59 -1.56
CA VAL A 226 25.09 -10.68 -2.59
C VAL A 226 25.12 -12.06 -3.25
N LEU A 227 24.02 -12.41 -3.91
CA LEU A 227 23.94 -13.59 -4.75
C LEU A 227 24.98 -13.52 -5.88
N SER A 228 25.69 -14.62 -6.11
CA SER A 228 26.64 -14.75 -7.21
C SER A 228 26.12 -15.68 -8.31
N SER A 229 25.46 -16.77 -7.98
CA SER A 229 24.87 -17.70 -8.95
C SER A 229 23.80 -18.59 -8.30
N PHE A 230 22.92 -19.14 -9.13
CA PHE A 230 22.00 -20.21 -8.76
C PHE A 230 22.66 -21.59 -8.97
N VAL A 231 22.28 -22.55 -8.12
CA VAL A 231 22.53 -23.98 -8.35
C VAL A 231 21.22 -24.56 -8.87
N ILE A 232 21.21 -25.00 -10.12
CA ILE A 232 20.02 -25.46 -10.83
C ILE A 232 20.16 -26.98 -11.09
N ASN A 233 19.11 -27.75 -10.80
CA ASN A 233 19.05 -29.17 -11.08
C ASN A 233 18.71 -29.46 -12.55
N PRO A 234 18.82 -30.73 -13.02
CA PRO A 234 18.50 -31.07 -14.42
C PRO A 234 17.06 -30.76 -14.81
N GLU A 235 16.13 -30.64 -13.89
CA GLU A 235 14.73 -30.29 -14.09
C GLU A 235 14.51 -28.79 -14.23
N GLY A 236 15.57 -27.95 -14.17
CA GLY A 236 15.49 -26.50 -14.31
C GLY A 236 15.05 -25.74 -13.04
N LYS A 237 15.04 -26.40 -11.87
CA LYS A 237 14.71 -25.78 -10.58
C LYS A 237 15.96 -25.40 -9.80
N VAL A 238 15.93 -24.27 -9.16
CA VAL A 238 16.95 -23.84 -8.20
C VAL A 238 16.88 -24.76 -6.97
N THR A 239 18.03 -25.31 -6.55
CA THR A 239 18.21 -26.12 -5.34
C THR A 239 19.06 -25.41 -4.28
N GLY A 240 19.67 -24.31 -4.66
CA GLY A 240 20.45 -23.47 -3.76
C GLY A 240 21.03 -22.25 -4.45
N VAL A 241 21.64 -21.40 -3.66
CA VAL A 241 22.29 -20.17 -4.12
C VAL A 241 23.72 -20.09 -3.59
N ASN A 242 24.65 -19.66 -4.45
CA ASN A 242 26.02 -19.32 -4.06
C ASN A 242 26.11 -17.81 -3.84
N LEU A 243 26.79 -17.39 -2.80
CA LEU A 243 27.00 -15.99 -2.47
C LEU A 243 28.43 -15.55 -2.82
N LYS A 244 28.64 -14.24 -2.95
CA LYS A 244 29.99 -13.70 -3.31
C LYS A 244 31.06 -13.93 -2.26
N ASP A 245 30.70 -14.15 -0.99
CA ASP A 245 31.61 -14.50 0.09
C ASP A 245 32.02 -15.98 0.09
N GLY A 246 31.53 -16.78 -0.88
CA GLY A 246 31.81 -18.21 -1.02
C GLY A 246 30.84 -19.10 -0.26
N SER A 247 29.89 -18.56 0.49
CA SER A 247 28.89 -19.35 1.20
C SER A 247 27.82 -19.89 0.24
N TYR A 248 27.21 -21.01 0.63
CA TYR A 248 26.11 -21.69 -0.07
C TYR A 248 24.89 -21.76 0.85
N LEU A 249 23.71 -21.50 0.29
CA LEU A 249 22.43 -21.65 0.98
C LEU A 249 21.51 -22.59 0.16
N PRO A 250 20.95 -23.65 0.79
CA PRO A 250 19.93 -24.47 0.14
C PRO A 250 18.65 -23.64 -0.06
N ALA A 251 17.97 -23.84 -1.19
CA ALA A 251 16.75 -23.11 -1.51
C ALA A 251 15.79 -23.96 -2.34
N ASP A 252 14.58 -24.13 -1.85
CA ASP A 252 13.44 -24.70 -2.56
C ASP A 252 12.62 -23.58 -3.24
N LEU A 253 12.77 -22.36 -2.77
CA LEU A 253 12.14 -21.13 -3.29
C LEU A 253 13.09 -19.96 -3.15
N VAL A 254 13.21 -19.14 -4.21
CA VAL A 254 13.93 -17.88 -4.14
C VAL A 254 13.00 -16.72 -4.49
N VAL A 255 13.00 -15.68 -3.66
CA VAL A 255 12.24 -14.45 -3.93
C VAL A 255 13.20 -13.27 -4.07
N VAL A 256 13.13 -12.56 -5.21
CA VAL A 256 14.04 -11.48 -5.56
C VAL A 256 13.35 -10.13 -5.37
N GLY A 257 13.83 -9.35 -4.38
CA GLY A 257 13.31 -8.03 -4.01
C GLY A 257 14.37 -6.93 -3.99
N ILE A 258 15.13 -6.79 -5.09
CA ILE A 258 16.32 -5.91 -5.20
C ILE A 258 16.03 -4.50 -5.73
N GLY A 259 14.77 -4.12 -5.86
CA GLY A 259 14.34 -2.81 -6.33
C GLY A 259 13.53 -2.87 -7.62
N ILE A 260 13.27 -1.68 -8.18
CA ILE A 260 12.40 -1.51 -9.36
C ILE A 260 13.05 -0.62 -10.41
N ARG A 261 12.64 -0.82 -11.68
CA ARG A 261 12.96 0.06 -12.80
C ARG A 261 11.68 0.67 -13.38
N ARG A 262 11.68 1.99 -13.57
CA ARG A 262 10.53 2.74 -14.08
C ARG A 262 10.28 2.44 -15.55
N ASN A 263 9.01 2.42 -15.93
CA ASN A 263 8.57 2.13 -17.29
C ASN A 263 8.51 3.43 -18.10
N THR A 264 9.68 4.00 -18.44
CA THR A 264 9.82 5.28 -19.17
C THR A 264 10.12 5.11 -20.66
N SER A 265 10.48 3.90 -21.12
CA SER A 265 11.06 3.65 -22.45
C SER A 265 10.21 4.15 -23.62
N LEU A 266 8.87 4.11 -23.51
CA LEU A 266 7.97 4.63 -24.55
C LEU A 266 8.12 6.15 -24.79
N PHE A 267 8.67 6.87 -23.83
CA PHE A 267 8.71 8.34 -23.81
C PHE A 267 10.13 8.91 -23.88
N GLU A 268 11.14 8.03 -23.93
CA GLU A 268 12.55 8.43 -24.08
C GLU A 268 12.75 9.19 -25.40
N GLY A 269 13.49 10.32 -25.33
CA GLY A 269 13.67 11.21 -26.48
C GLY A 269 12.47 12.09 -26.84
N GLN A 270 11.31 11.91 -26.19
CA GLN A 270 10.11 12.70 -26.42
C GLN A 270 9.74 13.59 -25.21
N LEU A 271 9.97 13.10 -24.00
CA LEU A 271 9.74 13.82 -22.74
C LEU A 271 11.03 13.97 -21.96
N THR A 272 11.13 15.01 -21.16
CA THR A 272 12.28 15.22 -20.25
C THR A 272 12.26 14.19 -19.14
N LEU A 273 13.38 13.49 -18.96
CA LEU A 273 13.59 12.56 -17.84
C LEU A 273 14.51 13.18 -16.78
N GLU A 274 14.25 12.94 -15.53
CA GLU A 274 15.08 13.35 -14.40
C GLU A 274 15.03 12.33 -13.26
N LYS A 275 16.18 12.07 -12.61
CA LYS A 275 16.29 11.03 -11.55
C LYS A 275 15.71 9.67 -11.96
N GLY A 276 15.71 9.36 -13.25
CA GLY A 276 15.22 8.11 -13.83
C GLY A 276 13.70 7.98 -13.94
N GLY A 277 12.95 9.06 -13.77
CA GLY A 277 11.52 9.15 -14.01
C GLY A 277 11.21 10.24 -15.03
N ILE A 278 9.94 10.35 -15.43
CA ILE A 278 9.45 11.44 -16.28
C ILE A 278 9.35 12.70 -15.42
N LYS A 279 10.11 13.75 -15.82
CA LYS A 279 10.07 15.04 -15.12
C LYS A 279 8.73 15.71 -15.31
N VAL A 280 8.13 16.15 -14.22
CA VAL A 280 6.92 16.96 -14.22
C VAL A 280 7.11 18.25 -13.41
N ASN A 281 6.28 19.25 -13.68
CA ASN A 281 6.19 20.48 -12.90
C ASN A 281 5.31 20.30 -11.65
N SER A 282 5.07 21.38 -10.90
CA SER A 282 4.20 21.37 -9.72
C SER A 282 2.72 21.10 -10.02
N MET A 283 2.31 21.06 -11.30
CA MET A 283 0.98 20.67 -11.76
C MET A 283 0.97 19.23 -12.31
N LEU A 284 2.04 18.45 -12.08
CA LEU A 284 2.26 17.09 -12.60
C LEU A 284 2.24 17.00 -14.14
N GLN A 285 2.41 18.11 -14.82
CA GLN A 285 2.49 18.22 -16.27
C GLN A 285 3.93 18.01 -16.72
N THR A 286 4.12 17.24 -17.79
CA THR A 286 5.43 16.96 -18.38
C THR A 286 5.94 18.14 -19.24
N SER A 287 7.04 17.93 -19.98
CA SER A 287 7.50 18.90 -20.99
C SER A 287 6.54 19.06 -22.18
N ASN A 288 5.48 18.27 -22.27
CA ASN A 288 4.37 18.41 -23.21
C ASN A 288 3.09 18.76 -22.44
N SER A 289 2.44 19.88 -22.80
CA SER A 289 1.30 20.43 -22.08
C SER A 289 0.03 19.56 -22.09
N SER A 290 -0.05 18.57 -22.94
CA SER A 290 -1.16 17.61 -23.01
C SER A 290 -0.85 16.27 -22.31
N VAL A 291 0.33 16.15 -21.69
CA VAL A 291 0.81 14.90 -21.11
C VAL A 291 1.20 15.11 -19.64
N TYR A 292 0.64 14.30 -18.77
CA TYR A 292 0.88 14.26 -17.34
C TYR A 292 1.53 12.94 -16.95
N ALA A 293 2.29 12.91 -15.87
CA ALA A 293 2.84 11.66 -15.33
C ALA A 293 2.61 11.59 -13.82
N VAL A 294 2.22 10.40 -13.34
CA VAL A 294 1.81 10.16 -11.95
C VAL A 294 2.35 8.85 -11.41
N GLY A 295 2.44 8.73 -10.08
CA GLY A 295 2.93 7.53 -9.41
C GLY A 295 4.43 7.30 -9.60
N ASP A 296 4.85 6.03 -9.55
CA ASP A 296 6.27 5.63 -9.52
C ASP A 296 7.08 6.13 -10.73
N VAL A 297 6.42 6.38 -11.87
CA VAL A 297 7.09 6.83 -13.10
C VAL A 297 7.42 8.32 -13.09
N ALA A 298 6.76 9.12 -12.23
CA ALA A 298 6.90 10.58 -12.18
C ALA A 298 8.03 11.04 -11.26
N SER A 299 8.78 12.06 -11.71
CA SER A 299 9.72 12.83 -10.89
C SER A 299 9.19 14.24 -10.76
N PHE A 300 8.77 14.62 -9.55
CA PHE A 300 8.06 15.87 -9.27
C PHE A 300 8.76 16.70 -8.20
N PRO A 301 8.57 18.04 -8.18
CA PRO A 301 9.13 18.90 -7.14
C PRO A 301 8.45 18.62 -5.79
N VAL A 302 9.25 18.42 -4.75
CA VAL A 302 8.78 18.32 -3.37
C VAL A 302 9.08 19.64 -2.68
N LYS A 303 8.05 20.46 -2.51
CA LYS A 303 8.16 21.84 -2.02
C LYS A 303 8.89 21.96 -0.69
N ALA A 304 8.63 21.05 0.25
CA ALA A 304 9.26 21.07 1.56
C ALA A 304 10.78 20.93 1.51
N PHE A 305 11.36 20.35 0.44
CA PHE A 305 12.79 20.09 0.32
C PHE A 305 13.45 20.87 -0.83
N GLY A 306 12.67 21.59 -1.64
CA GLY A 306 13.18 22.43 -2.73
C GLY A 306 13.83 21.67 -3.88
N GLU A 307 13.58 20.37 -4.02
CA GLU A 307 14.18 19.54 -5.07
C GLU A 307 13.17 18.58 -5.73
N ILE A 308 13.51 18.13 -6.93
CA ILE A 308 12.75 17.10 -7.63
C ILE A 308 13.06 15.75 -7.00
N ARG A 309 12.00 15.03 -6.68
CA ARG A 309 12.06 13.67 -6.13
C ARG A 309 11.17 12.71 -6.90
N ARG A 310 11.48 11.44 -6.75
CA ARG A 310 10.64 10.33 -7.19
C ARG A 310 10.34 9.48 -5.97
N LEU A 311 9.05 9.31 -5.69
CA LEU A 311 8.56 8.65 -4.48
C LEU A 311 7.74 7.42 -4.89
N GLU A 312 8.35 6.26 -4.74
CA GLU A 312 7.82 4.96 -5.15
C GLU A 312 6.98 4.37 -4.01
N HIS A 313 5.86 5.03 -3.69
CA HIS A 313 4.96 4.60 -2.63
C HIS A 313 3.49 4.80 -3.03
N VAL A 314 2.63 3.89 -2.57
CA VAL A 314 1.21 3.86 -2.94
C VAL A 314 0.46 5.16 -2.63
N ASP A 315 0.78 5.83 -1.51
CA ASP A 315 0.13 7.10 -1.15
C ASP A 315 0.50 8.23 -2.13
N ALA A 316 1.77 8.31 -2.54
CA ALA A 316 2.22 9.23 -3.58
C ALA A 316 1.50 8.96 -4.91
N ALA A 317 1.34 7.70 -5.27
CA ALA A 317 0.64 7.30 -6.49
C ALA A 317 -0.85 7.71 -6.46
N ARG A 318 -1.54 7.48 -5.34
CA ARG A 318 -2.95 7.88 -5.15
C ARG A 318 -3.14 9.39 -5.23
N LYS A 319 -2.31 10.13 -4.48
CA LYS A 319 -2.43 11.59 -4.37
C LYS A 319 -2.03 12.29 -5.66
N SER A 320 -0.92 11.88 -6.30
CA SER A 320 -0.50 12.46 -7.58
C SER A 320 -1.54 12.20 -8.69
N ALA A 321 -2.16 11.02 -8.71
CA ALA A 321 -3.18 10.68 -9.69
C ALA A 321 -4.41 11.58 -9.58
N ARG A 322 -4.99 11.72 -8.39
CA ARG A 322 -6.14 12.61 -8.15
C ARG A 322 -5.80 14.05 -8.46
N TYR A 323 -4.63 14.49 -8.01
CA TYR A 323 -4.18 15.86 -8.25
C TYR A 323 -4.00 16.16 -9.74
N ALA A 324 -3.40 15.25 -10.52
CA ALA A 324 -3.23 15.45 -11.97
C ALA A 324 -4.57 15.62 -12.69
N VAL A 325 -5.58 14.87 -12.29
CA VAL A 325 -6.94 15.02 -12.83
C VAL A 325 -7.53 16.39 -12.48
N SER A 326 -7.38 16.84 -11.24
CA SER A 326 -7.80 18.20 -10.84
C SER A 326 -7.07 19.27 -11.65
N ALA A 327 -5.76 19.12 -11.85
CA ALA A 327 -4.97 20.05 -12.66
C ALA A 327 -5.38 20.08 -14.16
N ILE A 328 -5.88 18.95 -14.68
CA ILE A 328 -6.41 18.87 -16.06
C ILE A 328 -7.79 19.52 -16.16
N MET A 329 -8.68 19.24 -15.21
CA MET A 329 -10.09 19.63 -15.26
C MET A 329 -10.33 21.07 -14.77
N GLU A 330 -9.54 21.51 -13.80
CA GLU A 330 -9.69 22.78 -13.09
C GLU A 330 -8.34 23.51 -12.92
N PRO A 331 -7.62 23.79 -14.02
CA PRO A 331 -6.25 24.30 -13.96
C PRO A 331 -6.13 25.64 -13.21
N ASP A 332 -7.14 26.51 -13.29
CA ASP A 332 -7.11 27.85 -12.71
C ASP A 332 -7.33 27.85 -11.20
N THR A 333 -7.94 26.80 -10.64
CA THR A 333 -8.29 26.71 -9.21
C THR A 333 -7.48 25.68 -8.45
N THR A 334 -6.77 24.78 -9.14
CA THR A 334 -5.95 23.76 -8.52
C THR A 334 -4.62 24.34 -8.04
N PRO A 335 -4.32 24.33 -6.72
CA PRO A 335 -3.04 24.83 -6.20
C PRO A 335 -1.89 23.94 -6.65
N GLU A 336 -0.63 24.34 -6.45
CA GLU A 336 0.53 23.49 -6.73
C GLU A 336 0.54 22.24 -5.87
N PHE A 337 1.00 21.12 -6.47
CA PHE A 337 1.13 19.82 -5.76
C PHE A 337 2.14 19.93 -4.63
N ASP A 338 1.65 19.88 -3.40
CA ASP A 338 2.46 19.89 -2.19
C ASP A 338 2.33 18.54 -1.44
N TYR A 339 3.30 17.66 -1.67
CA TYR A 339 3.30 16.32 -1.12
C TYR A 339 4.33 16.18 0.02
N LEU A 340 3.87 15.76 1.20
CA LEU A 340 4.74 15.30 2.27
C LEU A 340 5.09 13.83 2.01
N PRO A 341 6.38 13.47 1.83
CA PRO A 341 6.79 12.07 1.69
C PRO A 341 6.26 11.22 2.83
N PHE A 342 5.62 10.13 2.49
CA PHE A 342 4.99 9.21 3.41
C PHE A 342 5.24 7.77 3.01
N PHE A 343 5.66 6.95 3.97
CA PHE A 343 5.90 5.53 3.81
C PHE A 343 5.29 4.76 4.97
N TYR A 344 4.84 3.55 4.71
CA TYR A 344 4.36 2.64 5.75
C TYR A 344 4.64 1.19 5.36
N SER A 345 4.71 0.32 6.36
CA SER A 345 4.66 -1.12 6.15
C SER A 345 3.94 -1.80 7.32
N ARG A 346 3.44 -2.99 7.04
CA ARG A 346 2.85 -3.88 8.03
C ARG A 346 3.41 -5.28 7.82
N ALA A 347 3.97 -5.85 8.88
CA ALA A 347 4.48 -7.21 8.87
C ALA A 347 4.35 -7.81 10.27
N PHE A 348 3.91 -9.05 10.38
CA PHE A 348 3.54 -9.68 11.64
C PHE A 348 2.53 -8.83 12.43
N SER A 349 2.87 -8.43 13.65
CA SER A 349 2.07 -7.55 14.51
C SER A 349 2.46 -6.08 14.42
N PHE A 350 3.50 -5.74 13.65
CA PHE A 350 4.00 -4.37 13.54
C PHE A 350 3.32 -3.58 12.42
N SER A 351 3.16 -2.28 12.69
CA SER A 351 2.62 -1.31 11.74
C SER A 351 3.26 0.04 12.00
N TRP A 352 4.17 0.44 11.13
CA TRP A 352 4.85 1.71 11.24
C TRP A 352 4.47 2.68 10.12
N GLN A 353 4.63 3.96 10.45
CA GLN A 353 4.52 5.06 9.49
C GLN A 353 5.74 5.98 9.62
N PHE A 354 6.18 6.48 8.47
CA PHE A 354 7.28 7.40 8.33
C PHE A 354 6.85 8.60 7.48
N TYR A 355 7.16 9.80 7.94
CA TYR A 355 6.87 11.05 7.25
C TYR A 355 8.14 11.86 7.04
N GLY A 356 8.27 12.55 5.90
CA GLY A 356 9.38 13.44 5.59
C GLY A 356 10.65 12.72 5.17
N GLU A 357 11.78 13.07 5.79
CA GLU A 357 13.13 12.60 5.45
C GLU A 357 13.90 12.07 6.66
N ASN A 358 14.74 11.06 6.44
CA ASN A 358 15.69 10.54 7.43
C ASN A 358 17.03 11.25 7.32
N LEU A 359 17.01 12.57 7.34
CA LEU A 359 18.19 13.43 7.20
C LEU A 359 18.52 14.15 8.52
N GLY A 360 19.81 14.23 8.86
CA GLY A 360 20.27 14.90 10.07
C GLY A 360 20.37 13.97 11.26
N GLU A 361 20.24 14.52 12.46
CA GLU A 361 20.35 13.79 13.72
C GLU A 361 19.01 13.12 14.10
N ALA A 362 19.09 11.86 14.53
CA ALA A 362 17.92 11.11 14.94
C ALA A 362 17.74 11.14 16.47
N VAL A 363 16.58 11.61 16.92
CA VAL A 363 16.16 11.64 18.33
C VAL A 363 15.12 10.55 18.54
N TYR A 364 15.38 9.63 19.48
CA TYR A 364 14.53 8.49 19.72
C TYR A 364 13.62 8.71 20.92
N PHE A 365 12.44 8.13 20.89
CA PHE A 365 11.49 8.16 22.00
C PHE A 365 10.70 6.87 22.11
N GLY A 366 10.04 6.66 23.23
CA GLY A 366 9.24 5.48 23.50
C GLY A 366 10.07 4.27 23.94
N ASP A 367 9.43 3.10 23.95
CA ASP A 367 10.01 1.87 24.49
C ASP A 367 10.38 0.89 23.36
N PHE A 368 11.67 0.74 23.09
CA PHE A 368 12.21 -0.22 22.13
C PHE A 368 12.17 -1.69 22.62
N SER A 369 11.78 -1.94 23.87
CA SER A 369 11.47 -3.30 24.34
C SER A 369 10.00 -3.67 24.12
N GLY A 370 9.15 -2.66 23.84
CA GLY A 370 7.72 -2.79 23.61
C GLY A 370 7.35 -2.70 22.12
N THR A 371 6.12 -2.27 21.87
CA THR A 371 5.54 -2.15 20.53
C THR A 371 5.21 -0.71 20.13
N SER A 372 5.63 0.28 20.92
CA SER A 372 5.37 1.69 20.65
C SER A 372 6.63 2.52 20.90
N PHE A 373 7.30 2.87 19.81
CA PHE A 373 8.50 3.69 19.82
C PHE A 373 8.59 4.50 18.53
N GLY A 374 9.38 5.57 18.56
CA GLY A 374 9.53 6.42 17.40
C GLY A 374 10.89 7.12 17.33
N ALA A 375 11.03 7.89 16.27
CA ALA A 375 12.17 8.74 16.05
C ALA A 375 11.78 10.02 15.32
N TYR A 376 12.49 11.08 15.64
CA TYR A 376 12.48 12.35 14.91
C TYR A 376 13.82 12.54 14.22
N TRP A 377 13.83 13.16 13.04
CA TRP A 377 15.03 13.61 12.37
C TRP A 377 15.06 15.13 12.37
N VAL A 378 16.16 15.67 12.89
CA VAL A 378 16.39 17.11 12.97
C VAL A 378 17.58 17.48 12.08
N HIS A 379 17.32 18.35 11.12
CA HIS A 379 18.34 18.84 10.19
C HIS A 379 18.33 20.36 10.16
N ASN A 380 19.50 20.98 10.33
CA ASN A 380 19.66 22.43 10.42
C ASN A 380 18.71 23.09 11.44
N GLY A 381 18.57 22.45 12.62
CA GLY A 381 17.71 22.94 13.70
C GLY A 381 16.19 22.80 13.45
N HIS A 382 15.77 22.06 12.44
CA HIS A 382 14.34 21.87 12.13
C HIS A 382 13.96 20.39 12.07
N LEU A 383 12.75 20.08 12.50
CA LEU A 383 12.15 18.76 12.32
C LEU A 383 11.92 18.52 10.83
N VAL A 384 12.54 17.49 10.24
CA VAL A 384 12.42 17.16 8.81
C VAL A 384 11.82 15.78 8.57
N GLY A 385 11.83 14.90 9.56
CA GLY A 385 11.28 13.56 9.45
C GLY A 385 10.77 13.03 10.78
N SER A 386 9.85 12.09 10.71
CA SER A 386 9.30 11.41 11.88
C SER A 386 8.91 9.98 11.54
N PHE A 387 9.11 9.09 12.51
CA PHE A 387 8.76 7.68 12.45
C PHE A 387 8.04 7.27 13.74
N LEU A 388 7.04 6.42 13.62
CA LEU A 388 6.36 5.81 14.76
C LEU A 388 5.93 4.38 14.42
N GLU A 389 6.28 3.44 15.30
CA GLU A 389 5.74 2.09 15.36
C GLU A 389 4.58 2.06 16.35
N GLY A 390 3.46 1.41 15.98
CA GLY A 390 2.35 1.13 16.88
C GLY A 390 1.52 2.35 17.31
N GLY A 391 1.52 3.43 16.52
CA GLY A 391 0.76 4.64 16.80
C GLY A 391 -0.74 4.52 16.52
N SER A 392 -1.54 5.34 17.20
CA SER A 392 -2.94 5.58 16.86
C SER A 392 -3.08 6.47 15.63
N LYS A 393 -4.27 6.54 15.06
CA LYS A 393 -4.57 7.42 13.91
C LYS A 393 -4.26 8.88 14.24
N GLU A 394 -4.67 9.34 15.40
CA GLU A 394 -4.50 10.72 15.87
C GLU A 394 -3.00 11.06 16.06
N GLU A 395 -2.22 10.10 16.56
CA GLU A 395 -0.77 10.25 16.73
C GLU A 395 -0.06 10.33 15.39
N TYR A 396 -0.44 9.50 14.42
CA TYR A 396 0.08 9.58 13.05
C TYR A 396 -0.29 10.91 12.36
N GLU A 397 -1.51 11.41 12.54
CA GLU A 397 -1.94 12.70 12.00
C GLU A 397 -1.14 13.87 12.64
N ALA A 398 -0.88 13.81 13.95
CA ALA A 398 -0.05 14.79 14.64
C ALA A 398 1.40 14.79 14.15
N LEU A 399 1.99 13.59 13.93
CA LEU A 399 3.31 13.43 13.34
C LEU A 399 3.40 14.01 11.93
N ALA A 400 2.45 13.68 11.07
CA ALA A 400 2.38 14.19 9.70
C ALA A 400 2.30 15.73 9.69
N LYS A 401 1.45 16.31 10.55
CA LYS A 401 1.28 17.75 10.69
C LYS A 401 2.57 18.42 11.18
N ALA A 402 3.19 17.90 12.23
CA ALA A 402 4.44 18.44 12.76
C ALA A 402 5.59 18.36 11.74
N THR A 403 5.73 17.23 11.04
CA THR A 403 6.75 17.07 10.01
C THR A 403 6.55 18.05 8.85
N ARG A 404 5.32 18.31 8.45
CA ARG A 404 4.98 19.31 7.41
C ARG A 404 5.31 20.74 7.86
N LEU A 405 5.08 21.06 9.13
CA LEU A 405 5.35 22.41 9.70
C LEU A 405 6.83 22.69 9.89
N ARG A 406 7.66 21.66 10.02
CA ARG A 406 9.11 21.79 10.22
C ARG A 406 9.47 22.75 11.36
N PRO A 407 8.92 22.57 12.58
CA PRO A 407 9.22 23.46 13.68
C PRO A 407 10.71 23.50 13.98
N ALA A 408 11.18 24.65 14.46
CA ALA A 408 12.53 24.77 15.00
C ALA A 408 12.67 23.93 16.28
N ILE A 409 13.80 23.28 16.44
CA ILE A 409 14.18 22.43 17.57
C ILE A 409 15.43 23.05 18.21
N ASP A 410 15.23 23.69 19.34
CA ASP A 410 16.31 24.37 20.06
C ASP A 410 17.07 23.42 21.01
N ASP A 411 16.40 22.39 21.52
CA ASP A 411 16.95 21.41 22.47
C ASP A 411 16.52 19.98 22.10
N MET A 412 17.48 19.19 21.65
CA MET A 412 17.30 17.79 21.28
C MET A 412 16.95 16.91 22.48
N SER A 413 17.52 17.21 23.66
CA SER A 413 17.24 16.46 24.90
C SER A 413 15.82 16.71 25.40
N ASP A 414 15.31 17.93 25.20
CA ASP A 414 13.90 18.23 25.48
C ASP A 414 12.96 17.52 24.51
N LEU A 415 13.32 17.48 23.23
CA LEU A 415 12.56 16.73 22.21
C LEU A 415 12.50 15.23 22.56
N GLU A 416 13.62 14.62 22.96
CA GLU A 416 13.65 13.22 23.41
C GLU A 416 12.76 13.00 24.64
N ARG A 417 12.85 13.88 25.65
CA ARG A 417 12.06 13.79 26.88
C ARG A 417 10.54 13.95 26.63
N GLN A 418 10.16 14.85 25.74
CA GLN A 418 8.76 15.05 25.36
C GLN A 418 8.23 13.90 24.53
N GLY A 419 9.08 13.30 23.68
CA GLY A 419 8.70 12.20 22.80
C GLY A 419 7.44 12.52 21.98
N LEU A 420 6.48 11.64 21.97
CA LEU A 420 5.24 11.81 21.19
C LEU A 420 4.38 13.02 21.66
N ARG A 421 4.51 13.43 22.94
CA ARG A 421 3.77 14.60 23.46
C ARG A 421 4.14 15.90 22.74
N PHE A 422 5.36 16.00 22.22
CA PHE A 422 5.81 17.17 21.44
C PHE A 422 4.86 17.45 20.29
N VAL A 423 4.63 16.47 19.42
CA VAL A 423 3.79 16.64 18.20
C VAL A 423 2.32 16.76 18.53
N VAL A 424 1.84 16.07 19.57
CA VAL A 424 0.44 16.17 20.03
C VAL A 424 0.17 17.58 20.55
N THR A 425 1.06 18.13 21.40
CA THR A 425 0.93 19.49 21.93
C THR A 425 1.04 20.55 20.83
N LEU A 426 1.96 20.38 19.89
CA LEU A 426 2.09 21.27 18.72
C LEU A 426 0.81 21.28 17.88
N SER A 427 0.22 20.13 17.66
CA SER A 427 -1.02 19.98 16.91
C SER A 427 -2.20 20.68 17.57
N GLN A 428 -2.29 20.61 18.93
CA GLN A 428 -3.33 21.25 19.73
C GLN A 428 -3.17 22.78 19.80
N LYS A 429 -1.95 23.29 19.97
CA LYS A 429 -1.69 24.75 20.06
C LYS A 429 -2.13 25.51 18.81
N GLN A 430 -2.04 24.90 17.63
CA GLN A 430 -2.49 25.53 16.38
C GLN A 430 -4.01 25.59 16.21
N LEU A 431 -4.76 24.75 16.92
CA LEU A 431 -6.22 24.82 16.95
C LEU A 431 -6.73 25.99 17.82
N VAL A 432 -5.87 26.58 18.65
CA VAL A 432 -6.24 27.63 19.64
C VAL A 432 -5.79 29.04 19.22
N LEU A 433 -4.98 29.18 18.17
CA LEU A 433 -4.61 30.53 17.69
C LEU A 433 -5.81 31.17 16.96
N PRO A 434 -6.30 32.36 17.39
CA PRO A 434 -7.31 33.06 16.64
C PRO A 434 -6.77 33.41 15.26
N ILE A 435 -7.58 33.18 14.24
CA ILE A 435 -7.32 33.66 12.88
C ILE A 435 -7.24 35.18 12.97
N VAL A 436 -6.04 35.75 12.90
CA VAL A 436 -5.88 37.17 12.66
C VAL A 436 -6.33 37.39 11.20
N ASP A 437 -7.50 38.01 11.08
CA ASP A 437 -8.10 38.37 9.83
C ASP A 437 -7.20 39.41 9.13
N VAL A 438 -6.31 38.96 8.26
CA VAL A 438 -5.66 39.81 7.28
C VAL A 438 -6.48 39.66 6.00
N GLY A 439 -7.34 40.63 5.78
CA GLY A 439 -8.28 40.70 4.66
C GLY A 439 -7.61 40.38 3.32
N SER A 440 -7.81 39.19 2.84
CA SER A 440 -7.90 38.81 1.44
C SER A 440 -8.70 37.53 1.34
N SER A 441 -9.84 37.66 0.70
CA SER A 441 -10.80 36.61 0.41
C SER A 441 -10.14 35.43 -0.36
N THR A 442 -9.78 34.38 0.36
CA THR A 442 -9.66 33.05 -0.18
C THR A 442 -10.29 32.11 0.85
N SER A 443 -11.54 31.77 0.59
CA SER A 443 -12.30 30.80 1.34
C SER A 443 -11.59 29.44 1.26
N LEU A 444 -10.82 29.11 2.32
CA LEU A 444 -10.52 27.73 2.65
C LEU A 444 -11.87 27.09 2.99
N VAL A 445 -12.40 26.30 2.07
CA VAL A 445 -13.49 25.37 2.35
C VAL A 445 -12.94 24.35 3.33
N VAL A 446 -13.08 24.66 4.62
CA VAL A 446 -13.07 23.64 5.67
C VAL A 446 -14.28 22.77 5.36
N LEU A 447 -14.04 21.56 4.84
CA LEU A 447 -15.05 20.52 4.83
C LEU A 447 -15.37 20.19 6.29
N GLU A 448 -16.31 20.93 6.87
CA GLU A 448 -17.05 20.46 8.03
C GLU A 448 -17.65 19.13 7.62
N LYS A 449 -17.24 18.07 8.31
CA LYS A 449 -17.95 16.80 8.24
C LYS A 449 -19.39 17.12 8.66
N PRO A 450 -20.39 16.84 7.82
CA PRO A 450 -21.75 16.91 8.29
C PRO A 450 -21.86 15.90 9.42
N GLU A 451 -22.09 16.36 10.64
CA GLU A 451 -22.55 15.51 11.73
C GLU A 451 -23.93 14.99 11.32
N TYR A 452 -23.95 13.79 10.77
CA TYR A 452 -25.20 13.13 10.43
C TYR A 452 -25.84 12.69 11.75
N PRO A 453 -27.04 13.17 12.08
CA PRO A 453 -27.78 12.76 13.27
C PRO A 453 -28.24 11.30 13.25
N TRP A 454 -27.81 10.54 12.24
CA TRP A 454 -28.17 9.12 12.04
C TRP A 454 -27.62 8.18 13.08
N HIS A 455 -26.50 8.51 13.75
CA HIS A 455 -25.96 7.66 14.82
C HIS A 455 -26.84 7.65 16.08
N ALA A 456 -27.52 8.75 16.36
CA ALA A 456 -28.51 8.81 17.45
C ALA A 456 -29.79 8.06 17.04
N ALA A 457 -30.23 8.18 15.78
CA ALA A 457 -31.42 7.46 15.28
C ALA A 457 -31.18 5.96 15.17
N ALA A 458 -29.99 5.51 14.72
CA ALA A 458 -29.66 4.09 14.65
C ALA A 458 -29.60 3.44 16.04
N GLY A 459 -29.10 4.13 17.07
CA GLY A 459 -29.10 3.66 18.44
C GLY A 459 -30.51 3.50 19.00
N VAL A 460 -31.43 4.44 18.72
CA VAL A 460 -32.82 4.38 19.15
C VAL A 460 -33.59 3.26 18.43
N VAL A 461 -33.38 3.07 17.13
CA VAL A 461 -34.00 1.98 16.36
C VAL A 461 -33.52 0.61 16.82
N ALA A 462 -32.21 0.46 17.11
CA ALA A 462 -31.65 -0.79 17.63
C ALA A 462 -32.21 -1.11 19.03
N ALA A 463 -32.28 -0.11 19.92
CA ALA A 463 -32.86 -0.29 21.27
C ALA A 463 -34.35 -0.63 21.21
N ALA A 464 -35.14 0.02 20.34
CA ALA A 464 -36.54 -0.27 20.13
C ALA A 464 -36.76 -1.68 19.56
N SER A 465 -35.91 -2.13 18.62
CA SER A 465 -35.97 -3.47 18.04
C SER A 465 -35.63 -4.56 19.06
N ILE A 466 -34.65 -4.36 19.93
CA ILE A 466 -34.30 -5.27 21.03
C ILE A 466 -35.43 -5.34 22.04
N ALA A 467 -36.03 -4.20 22.42
CA ALA A 467 -37.16 -4.16 23.34
C ALA A 467 -38.41 -4.84 22.77
N ALA A 468 -38.73 -4.62 21.49
CA ALA A 468 -39.84 -5.28 20.79
C ALA A 468 -39.62 -6.80 20.67
N PHE A 469 -38.39 -7.25 20.40
CA PHE A 469 -38.02 -8.66 20.34
C PHE A 469 -38.14 -9.32 21.74
N ALA A 470 -37.64 -8.67 22.80
CA ALA A 470 -37.73 -9.16 24.16
C ALA A 470 -39.20 -9.23 24.64
N TYR A 471 -40.02 -8.22 24.31
CA TYR A 471 -41.48 -8.23 24.61
C TYR A 471 -42.21 -9.34 23.86
N TRP A 472 -41.93 -9.53 22.55
CA TRP A 472 -42.52 -10.58 21.73
C TRP A 472 -42.12 -11.98 22.22
N TYR A 473 -40.84 -12.17 22.59
CA TYR A 473 -40.32 -13.44 23.09
C TYR A 473 -40.88 -13.77 24.46
N GLY A 474 -41.00 -12.77 25.36
CA GLY A 474 -41.62 -12.92 26.67
C GLY A 474 -43.15 -13.28 26.56
N ARG A 475 -43.84 -12.69 25.59
CA ARG A 475 -45.28 -12.97 25.35
C ARG A 475 -45.52 -14.37 24.74
N ARG A 476 -44.61 -14.85 23.90
CA ARG A 476 -44.63 -16.18 23.32
C ARG A 476 -44.38 -17.27 24.38
N ARG A 477 -43.48 -17.02 25.31
CA ARG A 477 -43.21 -17.93 26.46
C ARG A 477 -44.42 -18.06 27.42
N ARG A 478 -45.19 -16.99 27.63
CA ARG A 478 -46.40 -17.03 28.49
C ARG A 478 -47.54 -17.78 27.83
N ARG A 479 -47.62 -17.90 26.52
CA ARG A 479 -48.63 -18.68 25.82
C ARG A 479 -48.37 -20.20 25.79
N CYS A 480 -47.20 -20.64 26.11
CA CYS A 480 -46.85 -22.06 26.21
C CYS A 480 -47.19 -22.69 27.57
N TRP A 481 -47.71 -21.92 28.55
CA TRP A 481 -48.06 -22.41 29.88
C TRP A 481 -49.55 -22.54 30.15
N MET A 482 -50.41 -22.41 29.16
CA MET A 482 -51.83 -22.63 29.29
C MET A 482 -52.37 -23.59 28.21
N VAL A 483 -52.12 -24.87 28.37
CA VAL A 483 -52.96 -25.93 27.82
C VAL A 483 -52.95 -27.12 28.83
N PRO A 484 -54.10 -27.55 29.38
CA PRO A 484 -54.14 -28.64 30.33
C PRO A 484 -54.09 -30.01 29.68
N PHE A 485 -53.56 -30.93 30.45
CA PHE A 485 -53.50 -32.38 30.27
C PHE A 485 -54.71 -33.05 29.59
N LEU A 486 -54.43 -33.93 28.61
CA LEU A 486 -55.16 -35.18 28.37
C LEU A 486 -54.21 -36.19 27.66
N PHE A 487 -53.97 -37.32 28.32
CA PHE A 487 -53.20 -38.49 27.95
C PHE A 487 -53.86 -39.30 26.82
N PRO A 488 -53.25 -40.34 26.14
CA PRO A 488 -52.11 -41.17 26.56
C PRO A 488 -51.02 -41.48 25.45
N SER A 489 -49.94 -42.05 25.95
CA SER A 489 -48.74 -42.58 25.29
C SER A 489 -48.98 -43.87 24.45
N PRO A 490 -48.01 -44.56 23.82
CA PRO A 490 -46.59 -44.32 23.68
C PRO A 490 -46.01 -44.57 22.26
N ARG A 491 -44.79 -44.09 21.97
CA ARG A 491 -43.73 -44.90 21.34
C ARG A 491 -42.44 -44.08 21.14
N ARG A 492 -41.34 -44.69 21.60
CA ARG A 492 -39.93 -44.31 21.49
C ARG A 492 -39.51 -44.08 20.04
N LEU A 493 -38.61 -43.12 19.83
CA LEU A 493 -37.23 -43.31 19.30
C LEU A 493 -36.68 -42.02 18.70
N TRP A 494 -35.41 -41.72 19.05
CA TRP A 494 -34.50 -40.79 18.38
C TRP A 494 -34.68 -39.27 18.67
N LEU A 495 -33.97 -38.81 19.67
CA LEU A 495 -33.33 -37.47 19.73
C LEU A 495 -32.32 -37.45 20.91
N SER A 496 -31.22 -38.14 20.71
CA SER A 496 -29.99 -37.95 21.47
C SER A 496 -28.93 -37.57 20.46
N ASN A 497 -28.63 -36.26 20.39
CA ASN A 497 -27.39 -35.65 19.94
C ASN A 497 -27.65 -34.18 19.58
N LEU A 498 -27.84 -33.35 20.58
CA LEU A 498 -27.67 -31.87 20.46
C LEU A 498 -27.77 -31.19 21.83
N LEU A 499 -26.97 -31.63 22.79
CA LEU A 499 -26.78 -30.94 24.07
C LEU A 499 -25.46 -31.40 24.74
N PHE A 500 -24.34 -31.08 24.09
CA PHE A 500 -23.04 -31.14 24.73
C PHE A 500 -22.12 -30.13 24.06
N LEU A 501 -22.30 -28.86 24.39
CA LEU A 501 -21.31 -27.79 24.19
C LEU A 501 -21.81 -26.50 24.84
N CYS A 502 -21.93 -26.55 26.17
CA CYS A 502 -21.98 -25.33 26.99
C CYS A 502 -21.81 -25.71 28.45
N SER A 503 -20.58 -25.99 28.85
CA SER A 503 -20.09 -25.73 30.23
C SER A 503 -18.69 -26.33 30.34
N LYS A 504 -17.70 -25.48 30.36
CA LYS A 504 -16.52 -25.52 31.23
C LYS A 504 -15.51 -24.49 30.75
N SER A 505 -15.65 -23.29 31.24
CA SER A 505 -14.53 -22.40 31.44
C SER A 505 -14.29 -22.35 32.92
N SER A 506 -13.17 -22.82 33.38
CA SER A 506 -12.37 -22.21 34.44
C SER A 506 -11.21 -23.14 34.84
N ALA A 507 -10.09 -22.49 34.87
CA ALA A 507 -8.97 -22.73 35.80
C ALA A 507 -7.77 -23.56 35.33
N SER A 508 -6.65 -22.87 35.47
CA SER A 508 -5.30 -23.30 35.86
C SER A 508 -4.30 -23.55 34.72
N SER A 509 -3.45 -22.56 34.44
CA SER A 509 -2.07 -22.36 34.92
C SER A 509 -1.08 -23.50 34.69
N LEU A 510 0.10 -23.09 34.19
CA LEU A 510 1.42 -23.75 34.21
C LEU A 510 1.69 -24.77 33.10
N ILE A 511 2.41 -24.43 32.14
CA ILE A 511 3.86 -24.57 31.83
C ILE A 511 4.12 -23.87 30.51
#